data_85eebd5ad081aab96000e3e96f341ff2
#
_entry.id   85eebd5ad081aab96000e3e96f341ff2
#
_cell.length_a   1.000
_cell.length_b   1.000
_cell.length_c   1.000
_cell.angle_alpha   90.00
_cell.angle_beta   90.00
_cell.angle_gamma   90.00
#
_symmetry.space_group_name_H-M   'P 1'
#
loop_
_entity.id
_entity.type
_entity.pdbx_description
1 polymer ?
#
loop_
_entity_poly.entity_id
_entity_poly.type
_entity_poly.pdbx_seq_one_letter_code
_entity_poly.pdbx_strand_id
1 'polypeptide(L)'
;STYTHRGSDLADIEIIFSPSTDVAIWNYIAREIVYNKPEAIDWDFVKKNIIFATGFANIGYGMHTEAAAKKLGYSEKELEIIKKEDAKVISEKEAPGLAHLGVKAGDTMKMDKAGAAALHWEITFEDFKKALDPYTLDYVAKIAKGNPDEKLADFKAKLQTLANLYIEKSRKLVSFWTMGMNQHQRGTWVNEQAYMVHFLLGKQAKPGDGAFSLTGQPSACGTAREVGTFTHRLPADMDVSIPKH
;
A
#
# COMPACT_ATOMS: atom_id res chain seq x y z
N SER A 1 -16.93 -2.03 -4.20
CA SER A 1 -17.63 -0.74 -4.28
C SER A 1 -18.32 -0.42 -2.98
N THR A 2 -18.55 0.86 -2.71
CA THR A 2 -19.32 1.31 -1.53
C THR A 2 -20.81 1.57 -1.84
N TYR A 3 -21.18 1.47 -3.09
CA TYR A 3 -22.57 1.57 -3.57
C TYR A 3 -22.70 0.98 -4.98
N THR A 4 -23.91 0.65 -5.36
CA THR A 4 -24.26 0.18 -6.70
C THR A 4 -24.09 1.30 -7.72
N HIS A 5 -23.49 1.00 -8.86
CA HIS A 5 -23.24 1.94 -9.95
C HIS A 5 -23.43 1.25 -11.32
N ARG A 6 -23.31 1.99 -12.42
CA ARG A 6 -23.53 1.46 -13.78
C ARG A 6 -22.69 0.23 -14.13
N GLY A 7 -21.50 0.07 -13.54
CA GLY A 7 -20.68 -1.12 -13.74
C GLY A 7 -21.22 -2.37 -13.03
N SER A 8 -22.14 -2.19 -12.09
CA SER A 8 -22.72 -3.31 -11.33
C SER A 8 -23.53 -4.26 -12.21
N ASP A 9 -24.17 -3.73 -13.25
CA ASP A 9 -24.96 -4.55 -14.21
C ASP A 9 -24.09 -5.47 -15.06
N LEU A 10 -22.79 -5.22 -15.10
CA LEU A 10 -21.81 -6.02 -15.86
C LEU A 10 -21.00 -6.96 -14.99
N ALA A 11 -21.22 -6.92 -13.67
CA ALA A 11 -20.45 -7.69 -12.72
C ALA A 11 -21.10 -9.06 -12.44
N ASP A 12 -20.31 -10.13 -12.52
CA ASP A 12 -20.74 -11.45 -12.05
C ASP A 12 -20.94 -11.47 -10.52
N ILE A 13 -20.14 -10.67 -9.81
CA ILE A 13 -20.22 -10.54 -8.34
C ILE A 13 -20.06 -9.07 -7.97
N GLU A 14 -21.06 -8.53 -7.33
CA GLU A 14 -20.98 -7.20 -6.71
C GLU A 14 -20.82 -7.33 -5.20
N ILE A 15 -19.82 -6.65 -4.66
CA ILE A 15 -19.57 -6.56 -3.22
C ILE A 15 -19.67 -5.10 -2.81
N ILE A 16 -20.72 -4.78 -2.07
CA ILE A 16 -20.91 -3.46 -1.48
C ILE A 16 -20.38 -3.49 -0.05
N PHE A 17 -19.32 -2.74 0.19
CA PHE A 17 -18.63 -2.74 1.47
C PHE A 17 -18.56 -1.36 2.11
N SER A 18 -18.42 -1.34 3.41
CA SER A 18 -18.30 -0.11 4.20
C SER A 18 -17.02 0.66 3.82
N PRO A 19 -17.09 1.98 3.68
CA PRO A 19 -15.89 2.80 3.46
C PRO A 19 -14.79 2.50 4.48
N SER A 20 -13.54 2.62 4.05
CA SER A 20 -12.36 2.38 4.90
C SER A 20 -12.12 0.93 5.34
N THR A 21 -12.77 -0.04 4.71
CA THR A 21 -12.54 -1.47 4.98
C THR A 21 -11.79 -2.21 3.88
N ASP A 22 -11.31 -1.50 2.88
CA ASP A 22 -10.56 -2.04 1.74
C ASP A 22 -9.36 -2.88 2.19
N VAL A 23 -8.55 -2.34 3.10
CA VAL A 23 -7.36 -3.04 3.65
C VAL A 23 -7.76 -4.35 4.31
N ALA A 24 -8.88 -4.38 5.03
CA ALA A 24 -9.34 -5.58 5.71
C ALA A 24 -9.77 -6.67 4.69
N ILE A 25 -10.41 -6.27 3.59
CA ILE A 25 -10.79 -7.21 2.52
C ILE A 25 -9.55 -7.78 1.84
N TRP A 26 -8.56 -6.95 1.51
CA TRP A 26 -7.31 -7.43 0.92
C TRP A 26 -6.53 -8.33 1.87
N ASN A 27 -6.47 -7.99 3.16
CA ASN A 27 -5.85 -8.84 4.17
C ASN A 27 -6.58 -10.18 4.35
N TYR A 28 -7.91 -10.20 4.20
CA TYR A 28 -8.66 -11.44 4.19
C TYR A 28 -8.27 -12.32 2.99
N ILE A 29 -8.19 -11.77 1.78
CA ILE A 29 -7.76 -12.53 0.60
C ILE A 29 -6.34 -13.07 0.80
N ALA A 30 -5.42 -12.23 1.29
CA ALA A 30 -4.06 -12.67 1.60
C ALA A 30 -4.03 -13.77 2.66
N ARG A 31 -4.88 -13.67 3.69
CA ARG A 31 -5.02 -14.69 4.72
C ARG A 31 -5.51 -16.02 4.16
N GLU A 32 -6.51 -16.00 3.30
CA GLU A 32 -7.01 -17.21 2.63
C GLU A 32 -5.89 -17.92 1.84
N ILE A 33 -5.07 -17.15 1.13
CA ILE A 33 -3.90 -17.68 0.42
C ILE A 33 -2.92 -18.32 1.41
N VAL A 34 -2.53 -17.58 2.45
CA VAL A 34 -1.41 -17.97 3.32
C VAL A 34 -1.79 -19.11 4.28
N TYR A 35 -3.01 -19.14 4.79
CA TYR A 35 -3.45 -20.13 5.78
C TYR A 35 -4.18 -21.32 5.17
N ASN A 36 -5.08 -21.05 4.21
CA ASN A 36 -6.00 -22.06 3.74
C ASN A 36 -5.60 -22.66 2.40
N LYS A 37 -4.80 -21.93 1.62
CA LYS A 37 -4.35 -22.33 0.27
C LYS A 37 -2.88 -22.02 0.01
N PRO A 38 -1.96 -22.40 0.90
CA PRO A 38 -0.53 -22.08 0.76
C PRO A 38 0.09 -22.69 -0.52
N GLU A 39 -0.52 -23.75 -1.05
CA GLU A 39 -0.12 -24.34 -2.33
C GLU A 39 -0.37 -23.42 -3.54
N ALA A 40 -1.18 -22.36 -3.37
CA ALA A 40 -1.41 -21.37 -4.42
C ALA A 40 -0.27 -20.35 -4.53
N ILE A 41 0.58 -20.23 -3.50
CA ILE A 41 1.71 -19.30 -3.50
C ILE A 41 2.72 -19.73 -4.57
N ASP A 42 3.13 -18.80 -5.40
CA ASP A 42 4.24 -18.97 -6.35
C ASP A 42 5.56 -18.72 -5.63
N TRP A 43 6.07 -19.72 -4.94
CA TRP A 43 7.29 -19.61 -4.13
C TRP A 43 8.52 -19.28 -4.95
N ASP A 44 8.59 -19.69 -6.21
CA ASP A 44 9.72 -19.34 -7.08
C ASP A 44 9.72 -17.85 -7.40
N PHE A 45 8.54 -17.30 -7.67
CA PHE A 45 8.38 -15.86 -7.86
C PHE A 45 8.66 -15.08 -6.56
N VAL A 46 8.08 -15.51 -5.45
CA VAL A 46 8.22 -14.86 -4.14
C VAL A 46 9.69 -14.81 -3.71
N LYS A 47 10.37 -15.95 -3.69
CA LYS A 47 11.78 -16.03 -3.27
C LYS A 47 12.72 -15.18 -4.14
N LYS A 48 12.40 -15.02 -5.40
CA LYS A 48 13.24 -14.27 -6.35
C LYS A 48 13.00 -12.78 -6.31
N ASN A 49 11.77 -12.34 -6.04
CA ASN A 49 11.35 -10.98 -6.32
C ASN A 49 10.79 -10.23 -5.10
N ILE A 50 10.50 -10.91 -4.00
CA ILE A 50 9.77 -10.33 -2.89
C ILE A 50 10.58 -10.39 -1.60
N ILE A 51 10.58 -9.29 -0.89
CA ILE A 51 11.05 -9.18 0.49
C ILE A 51 9.84 -8.81 1.34
N PHE A 52 9.60 -9.57 2.40
CA PHE A 52 8.59 -9.20 3.38
C PHE A 52 9.17 -8.15 4.31
N ALA A 53 8.49 -7.05 4.43
CA ALA A 53 8.94 -5.94 5.26
C ALA A 53 7.76 -5.34 6.04
N THR A 54 8.07 -4.71 7.15
CA THR A 54 7.15 -3.87 7.87
C THR A 54 7.68 -2.44 7.89
N GLY A 55 6.79 -1.50 7.90
CA GLY A 55 7.11 -0.08 7.94
C GLY A 55 6.36 0.63 9.04
N PHE A 56 6.63 1.89 9.18
CA PHE A 56 5.97 2.73 10.18
C PHE A 56 4.61 3.21 9.67
N ALA A 57 3.66 3.30 10.59
CA ALA A 57 2.32 3.79 10.29
C ALA A 57 2.31 5.21 9.71
N ASN A 58 3.27 6.03 10.12
CA ASN A 58 3.49 7.38 9.64
C ASN A 58 4.75 7.42 8.80
N ILE A 59 4.69 6.83 7.63
CA ILE A 59 5.73 6.98 6.63
C ILE A 59 5.69 8.44 6.19
N GLY A 60 6.44 9.27 6.87
CA GLY A 60 6.77 10.60 6.40
C GLY A 60 7.76 10.49 5.24
N TYR A 61 8.18 11.60 4.75
CA TYR A 61 9.11 11.67 3.64
C TYR A 61 10.58 11.44 4.06
N GLY A 62 10.80 10.47 4.94
CA GLY A 62 12.14 9.99 5.29
C GLY A 62 12.98 10.91 6.16
N MET A 63 12.43 11.99 6.68
CA MET A 63 13.17 12.91 7.54
C MET A 63 12.49 13.07 8.89
N HIS A 64 13.05 12.43 9.90
CA HIS A 64 12.54 12.50 11.26
C HIS A 64 13.66 12.84 12.25
N THR A 65 13.40 13.80 13.15
CA THR A 65 14.17 13.90 14.38
C THR A 65 13.66 12.85 15.36
N GLU A 66 14.51 12.37 16.26
CA GLU A 66 14.07 11.45 17.33
C GLU A 66 12.93 12.05 18.16
N ALA A 67 12.99 13.34 18.44
CA ALA A 67 11.95 14.04 19.16
C ALA A 67 10.61 14.07 18.40
N ALA A 68 10.65 14.29 17.09
CA ALA A 68 9.45 14.25 16.25
C ALA A 68 8.87 12.84 16.18
N ALA A 69 9.70 11.82 16.03
CA ALA A 69 9.28 10.43 15.98
C ALA A 69 8.60 9.99 17.31
N LYS A 70 9.16 10.36 18.45
CA LYS A 70 8.53 10.14 19.76
C LYS A 70 7.19 10.83 19.88
N LYS A 71 7.10 12.08 19.44
CA LYS A 71 5.86 12.85 19.44
C LYS A 71 4.78 12.25 18.53
N LEU A 72 5.20 11.61 17.45
CA LEU A 72 4.33 10.88 16.52
C LEU A 72 3.93 9.48 17.02
N GLY A 73 4.45 9.06 18.18
CA GLY A 73 4.09 7.80 18.80
C GLY A 73 4.82 6.57 18.26
N TYR A 74 6.01 6.74 17.69
CA TYR A 74 6.81 5.59 17.26
C TYR A 74 7.20 4.71 18.45
N SER A 75 7.13 3.41 18.25
CA SER A 75 7.52 2.41 19.22
C SER A 75 9.04 2.45 19.49
N GLU A 76 9.49 1.89 20.61
CA GLU A 76 10.92 1.79 20.95
C GLU A 76 11.72 1.06 19.84
N LYS A 77 11.15 0.01 19.22
CA LYS A 77 11.78 -0.70 18.11
C LYS A 77 11.99 0.21 16.90
N GLU A 78 11.00 1.00 16.56
CA GLU A 78 11.05 1.97 15.48
C GLU A 78 12.06 3.09 15.78
N LEU A 79 12.09 3.56 17.01
CA LEU A 79 13.09 4.55 17.46
C LEU A 79 14.51 4.00 17.40
N GLU A 80 14.72 2.72 17.70
CA GLU A 80 16.04 2.09 17.55
C GLU A 80 16.51 2.03 16.11
N ILE A 81 15.60 1.79 15.16
CA ILE A 81 15.92 1.82 13.73
C ILE A 81 16.32 3.24 13.33
N ILE A 82 15.55 4.23 13.71
CA ILE A 82 15.86 5.65 13.45
C ILE A 82 17.22 6.05 14.05
N LYS A 83 17.56 5.54 15.24
CA LYS A 83 18.85 5.80 15.87
C LYS A 83 20.05 5.20 15.15
N LYS A 84 19.83 4.12 14.39
CA LYS A 84 20.88 3.48 13.57
C LYS A 84 21.12 4.18 12.25
N GLU A 85 20.23 5.06 11.84
CA GLU A 85 20.40 5.86 10.63
C GLU A 85 21.53 6.89 10.81
N ASP A 86 22.27 7.12 9.74
CA ASP A 86 23.30 8.17 9.73
C ASP A 86 22.64 9.53 9.91
N ALA A 87 23.03 10.23 10.96
CA ALA A 87 22.56 11.58 11.17
C ALA A 87 23.20 12.51 10.14
N LYS A 88 22.39 13.31 9.47
CA LYS A 88 22.87 14.33 8.55
C LYS A 88 22.68 15.71 9.15
N VAL A 89 23.73 16.50 9.15
CA VAL A 89 23.65 17.93 9.47
C VAL A 89 23.19 18.67 8.21
N ILE A 90 22.11 19.41 8.34
CA ILE A 90 21.52 20.16 7.24
C ILE A 90 22.41 21.36 6.91
N SER A 91 22.87 21.43 5.68
CA SER A 91 23.68 22.53 5.20
C SER A 91 22.85 23.78 4.92
N GLU A 92 23.52 24.92 4.82
CA GLU A 92 22.88 26.20 4.43
C GLU A 92 22.22 26.12 3.04
N LYS A 93 22.75 25.27 2.15
CA LYS A 93 22.19 25.07 0.81
C LYS A 93 20.87 24.27 0.81
N GLU A 94 20.72 23.38 1.78
CA GLU A 94 19.56 22.50 1.90
C GLU A 94 18.43 23.13 2.73
N ALA A 95 18.79 23.93 3.73
CA ALA A 95 17.84 24.54 4.64
C ALA A 95 16.68 25.28 3.98
N PRO A 96 16.88 26.06 2.90
CA PRO A 96 15.77 26.74 2.22
C PRO A 96 14.72 25.79 1.66
N GLY A 97 15.12 24.63 1.13
CA GLY A 97 14.20 23.61 0.63
C GLY A 97 13.40 22.92 1.71
N LEU A 98 13.90 22.93 2.93
CA LEU A 98 13.31 22.27 4.11
C LEU A 98 12.62 23.25 5.07
N ALA A 99 12.62 24.54 4.75
CA ALA A 99 12.07 25.59 5.61
C ALA A 99 10.57 25.40 5.94
N HIS A 100 9.82 24.84 5.01
CA HIS A 100 8.39 24.52 5.20
C HIS A 100 8.17 23.44 6.28
N LEU A 101 9.21 22.65 6.61
CA LEU A 101 9.22 21.65 7.67
C LEU A 101 9.76 22.24 9.00
N GLY A 102 10.07 23.52 9.04
CA GLY A 102 10.67 24.18 10.20
C GLY A 102 12.15 23.85 10.41
N VAL A 103 12.83 23.28 9.42
CA VAL A 103 14.23 22.86 9.47
C VAL A 103 15.14 24.03 9.14
N LYS A 104 16.24 24.16 9.88
CA LYS A 104 17.25 25.21 9.72
C LYS A 104 18.61 24.62 9.40
N ALA A 105 19.49 25.45 8.84
CA ALA A 105 20.89 25.08 8.70
C ALA A 105 21.51 24.78 10.06
N GLY A 106 22.28 23.72 10.14
CA GLY A 106 22.88 23.23 11.39
C GLY A 106 22.01 22.22 12.16
N ASP A 107 20.73 22.07 11.81
CA ASP A 107 19.90 21.05 12.41
C ASP A 107 20.40 19.65 12.02
N THR A 108 20.38 18.72 12.96
CA THR A 108 20.71 17.32 12.71
C THR A 108 19.44 16.53 12.49
N MET A 109 19.32 15.96 11.30
CA MET A 109 18.21 15.10 10.95
C MET A 109 18.70 13.72 10.57
N LYS A 110 17.95 12.70 10.94
CA LYS A 110 18.11 11.36 10.42
C LYS A 110 17.31 11.23 9.15
N MET A 111 17.98 10.83 8.10
CA MET A 111 17.38 10.71 6.79
C MET A 111 17.27 9.25 6.41
N ASP A 112 16.16 8.93 5.88
CA ASP A 112 15.94 7.70 5.14
C ASP A 112 16.73 7.75 3.81
N LYS A 113 17.67 6.84 3.63
CA LYS A 113 18.54 6.79 2.43
C LYS A 113 17.78 6.52 1.14
N ALA A 114 16.61 5.94 1.24
CA ALA A 114 15.79 5.53 0.10
C ALA A 114 14.37 6.10 0.19
N GLY A 115 14.18 7.29 0.72
CA GLY A 115 12.87 7.84 1.01
C GLY A 115 12.23 7.08 2.18
N ALA A 116 11.05 6.54 2.00
CA ALA A 116 10.40 5.77 3.06
C ALA A 116 11.05 4.40 3.34
N ALA A 117 12.00 3.94 2.51
CA ALA A 117 12.53 2.58 2.60
C ALA A 117 13.34 2.32 3.88
N ALA A 118 14.06 3.32 4.39
CA ALA A 118 14.80 3.16 5.63
C ALA A 118 13.90 3.08 6.89
N LEU A 119 12.62 3.41 6.75
CA LEU A 119 11.62 3.21 7.80
C LEU A 119 11.02 1.81 7.78
N HIS A 120 11.45 0.96 6.86
CA HIS A 120 11.05 -0.43 6.75
C HIS A 120 12.17 -1.34 7.26
N TRP A 121 11.79 -2.50 7.76
CA TRP A 121 12.73 -3.58 8.07
C TRP A 121 12.17 -4.91 7.62
N GLU A 122 13.09 -5.79 7.24
CA GLU A 122 12.74 -7.12 6.79
C GLU A 122 12.14 -7.94 7.93
N ILE A 123 11.09 -8.68 7.61
CA ILE A 123 10.44 -9.63 8.49
C ILE A 123 10.39 -11.00 7.82
N THR A 124 10.18 -12.03 8.61
CA THR A 124 10.01 -13.38 8.07
C THR A 124 8.61 -13.55 7.45
N PHE A 125 8.46 -14.55 6.60
CA PHE A 125 7.14 -14.95 6.12
C PHE A 125 6.19 -15.34 7.26
N GLU A 126 6.70 -15.95 8.32
CA GLU A 126 5.89 -16.32 9.49
C GLU A 126 5.41 -15.08 10.26
N ASP A 127 6.21 -14.03 10.36
CA ASP A 127 5.77 -12.74 10.92
C ASP A 127 4.66 -12.11 10.08
N PHE A 128 4.83 -12.12 8.76
CA PHE A 128 3.81 -11.67 7.82
C PHE A 128 2.52 -12.48 7.96
N LYS A 129 2.62 -13.81 7.99
CA LYS A 129 1.50 -14.71 8.20
C LYS A 129 0.77 -14.39 9.50
N LYS A 130 1.52 -14.23 10.61
CA LYS A 130 0.95 -13.87 11.91
C LYS A 130 0.21 -12.52 11.89
N ALA A 131 0.69 -11.55 11.13
CA ALA A 131 0.02 -10.26 10.98
C ALA A 131 -1.34 -10.39 10.28
N LEU A 132 -1.53 -11.40 9.45
CA LEU A 132 -2.80 -11.68 8.76
C LEU A 132 -3.81 -12.46 9.62
N ASP A 133 -3.38 -13.05 10.73
CA ASP A 133 -4.23 -13.93 11.55
C ASP A 133 -5.59 -13.36 11.95
N PRO A 134 -5.70 -12.08 12.35
CA PRO A 134 -6.98 -11.49 12.75
C PRO A 134 -8.01 -11.37 11.62
N TYR A 135 -7.59 -11.38 10.36
CA TYR A 135 -8.44 -11.07 9.22
C TYR A 135 -9.22 -12.29 8.71
N THR A 136 -9.94 -12.96 9.62
CA THR A 136 -10.81 -14.08 9.27
C THR A 136 -12.02 -13.62 8.45
N LEU A 137 -12.63 -14.53 7.69
CA LEU A 137 -13.85 -14.25 6.94
C LEU A 137 -14.94 -13.65 7.84
N ASP A 138 -15.10 -14.21 9.04
CA ASP A 138 -16.11 -13.76 10.00
C ASP A 138 -15.85 -12.34 10.50
N TYR A 139 -14.62 -12.04 10.85
CA TYR A 139 -14.24 -10.71 11.30
C TYR A 139 -14.40 -9.69 10.19
N VAL A 140 -13.81 -9.97 9.02
CA VAL A 140 -13.83 -9.02 7.90
C VAL A 140 -15.26 -8.81 7.37
N ALA A 141 -16.05 -9.85 7.22
CA ALA A 141 -17.43 -9.71 6.79
C ALA A 141 -18.26 -8.86 7.76
N LYS A 142 -18.03 -9.02 9.06
CA LYS A 142 -18.74 -8.27 10.10
C LYS A 142 -18.45 -6.77 10.04
N ILE A 143 -17.21 -6.37 9.78
CA ILE A 143 -16.81 -4.96 9.72
C ILE A 143 -17.00 -4.33 8.34
N ALA A 144 -16.93 -5.14 7.28
CA ALA A 144 -16.92 -4.65 5.91
C ALA A 144 -18.29 -4.65 5.23
N LYS A 145 -19.30 -5.35 5.73
CA LYS A 145 -20.62 -5.38 5.10
C LYS A 145 -21.21 -3.96 5.03
N GLY A 146 -21.34 -3.44 3.81
CA GLY A 146 -21.81 -2.07 3.57
C GLY A 146 -23.29 -1.95 3.27
N ASN A 147 -23.92 -2.96 2.66
CA ASN A 147 -25.35 -2.96 2.38
C ASN A 147 -26.12 -3.44 3.62
N PRO A 148 -26.97 -2.58 4.24
CA PRO A 148 -27.74 -2.97 5.40
C PRO A 148 -28.76 -4.09 5.10
N ASP A 149 -29.30 -4.13 3.89
CA ASP A 149 -30.33 -5.08 3.48
C ASP A 149 -29.76 -6.45 3.10
N GLU A 150 -28.47 -6.55 2.88
CA GLU A 150 -27.80 -7.81 2.56
C GLU A 150 -27.60 -8.65 3.83
N LYS A 151 -27.90 -9.94 3.77
CA LYS A 151 -27.59 -10.85 4.86
C LYS A 151 -26.09 -11.05 5.02
N LEU A 152 -25.61 -11.13 6.25
CA LEU A 152 -24.18 -11.36 6.51
C LEU A 152 -23.66 -12.65 5.88
N ALA A 153 -24.48 -13.69 5.81
CA ALA A 153 -24.13 -14.96 5.19
C ALA A 153 -23.88 -14.80 3.68
N ASP A 154 -24.70 -14.02 2.99
CA ASP A 154 -24.58 -13.78 1.56
C ASP A 154 -23.32 -12.94 1.27
N PHE A 155 -23.07 -11.92 2.09
CA PHE A 155 -21.84 -11.13 1.99
C PHE A 155 -20.58 -11.98 2.22
N LYS A 156 -20.58 -12.87 3.20
CA LYS A 156 -19.49 -13.85 3.41
C LYS A 156 -19.28 -14.74 2.19
N ALA A 157 -20.35 -15.27 1.63
CA ALA A 157 -20.27 -16.11 0.43
C ALA A 157 -19.62 -15.36 -0.74
N LYS A 158 -19.98 -14.10 -0.94
CA LYS A 158 -19.36 -13.25 -1.96
C LYS A 158 -17.87 -13.02 -1.71
N LEU A 159 -17.47 -12.70 -0.47
CA LEU A 159 -16.06 -12.54 -0.11
C LEU A 159 -15.26 -13.82 -0.34
N GLN A 160 -15.81 -14.98 0.05
CA GLN A 160 -15.18 -16.27 -0.17
C GLN A 160 -15.04 -16.56 -1.66
N THR A 161 -16.08 -16.28 -2.44
CA THR A 161 -16.02 -16.45 -3.90
C THR A 161 -14.96 -15.56 -4.53
N LEU A 162 -14.87 -14.29 -4.08
CA LEU A 162 -13.81 -13.37 -4.52
C LEU A 162 -12.42 -13.94 -4.23
N ALA A 163 -12.17 -14.40 -3.00
CA ALA A 163 -10.89 -15.00 -2.64
C ALA A 163 -10.56 -16.23 -3.50
N ASN A 164 -11.54 -17.10 -3.73
CA ASN A 164 -11.37 -18.29 -4.58
C ASN A 164 -11.00 -17.93 -6.02
N LEU A 165 -11.61 -16.86 -6.59
CA LEU A 165 -11.28 -16.39 -7.94
C LEU A 165 -9.83 -15.91 -8.04
N TYR A 166 -9.31 -15.25 -6.99
CA TYR A 166 -7.90 -14.85 -6.94
C TYR A 166 -6.95 -16.05 -6.85
N ILE A 167 -7.30 -17.02 -6.03
CA ILE A 167 -6.47 -18.19 -5.71
C ILE A 167 -6.39 -19.17 -6.89
N GLU A 168 -7.38 -19.24 -7.75
CA GLU A 168 -7.43 -20.19 -8.87
C GLU A 168 -6.21 -20.02 -9.79
N LYS A 169 -5.31 -21.03 -9.81
CA LYS A 169 -4.03 -20.94 -10.53
C LYS A 169 -4.17 -20.80 -12.04
N SER A 170 -5.16 -21.45 -12.62
CA SER A 170 -5.39 -21.43 -14.08
C SER A 170 -5.96 -20.12 -14.58
N ARG A 171 -6.56 -19.35 -13.69
CA ARG A 171 -7.22 -18.08 -14.02
C ARG A 171 -6.21 -16.96 -14.17
N LYS A 172 -6.31 -16.24 -15.26
CA LYS A 172 -5.65 -14.94 -15.41
C LYS A 172 -6.36 -13.91 -14.55
N LEU A 173 -5.60 -13.04 -13.93
CA LEU A 173 -6.10 -12.13 -12.91
C LEU A 173 -5.62 -10.71 -13.17
N VAL A 174 -6.57 -9.82 -13.39
CA VAL A 174 -6.29 -8.39 -13.51
C VAL A 174 -7.13 -7.63 -12.48
N SER A 175 -6.48 -6.82 -11.69
CA SER A 175 -7.14 -5.91 -10.75
C SER A 175 -6.96 -4.47 -11.18
N PHE A 176 -8.07 -3.74 -11.27
CA PHE A 176 -8.09 -2.32 -11.57
C PHE A 176 -8.69 -1.52 -10.42
N TRP A 177 -8.08 -0.40 -10.12
CA TRP A 177 -8.64 0.58 -9.19
C TRP A 177 -8.21 2.00 -9.57
N THR A 178 -8.84 2.97 -8.93
CA THR A 178 -8.53 4.37 -9.10
C THR A 178 -8.57 5.11 -7.76
N MET A 179 -9.14 6.30 -7.74
CA MET A 179 -9.19 7.22 -6.61
C MET A 179 -9.82 6.65 -5.35
N GLY A 180 -10.78 5.74 -5.47
CA GLY A 180 -11.40 5.10 -4.31
C GLY A 180 -10.42 4.40 -3.39
N MET A 181 -9.32 3.86 -3.95
CA MET A 181 -8.21 3.32 -3.17
C MET A 181 -7.09 4.35 -2.96
N ASN A 182 -6.73 5.08 -4.03
CA ASN A 182 -5.55 5.96 -4.02
C ASN A 182 -5.70 7.18 -3.11
N GLN A 183 -6.88 7.79 -3.06
CA GLN A 183 -7.16 8.98 -2.25
C GLN A 183 -7.76 8.65 -0.89
N HIS A 184 -7.64 7.42 -0.50
CA HIS A 184 -8.09 6.93 0.78
C HIS A 184 -7.16 7.38 1.91
N GLN A 185 -7.68 7.49 3.13
CA GLN A 185 -6.87 7.82 4.32
C GLN A 185 -5.67 6.87 4.52
N ARG A 186 -5.78 5.63 4.04
CA ARG A 186 -4.73 4.61 4.04
C ARG A 186 -4.43 4.10 2.63
N GLY A 187 -4.50 4.98 1.64
CA GLY A 187 -4.38 4.63 0.23
C GLY A 187 -3.10 3.88 -0.10
N THR A 188 -1.96 4.27 0.45
CA THR A 188 -0.70 3.54 0.28
C THR A 188 -0.84 2.09 0.71
N TRP A 189 -1.38 1.83 1.90
CA TRP A 189 -1.54 0.47 2.40
C TRP A 189 -2.54 -0.36 1.60
N VAL A 190 -3.64 0.25 1.16
CA VAL A 190 -4.61 -0.44 0.28
C VAL A 190 -3.94 -0.88 -1.01
N ASN A 191 -3.15 0.01 -1.62
CA ASN A 191 -2.38 -0.29 -2.84
C ASN A 191 -1.36 -1.42 -2.59
N GLU A 192 -0.58 -1.32 -1.53
CA GLU A 192 0.41 -2.33 -1.16
C GLU A 192 -0.23 -3.71 -0.97
N GLN A 193 -1.37 -3.79 -0.30
CA GLN A 193 -2.08 -5.06 -0.10
C GLN A 193 -2.64 -5.64 -1.40
N ALA A 194 -3.14 -4.79 -2.30
CA ALA A 194 -3.57 -5.24 -3.62
C ALA A 194 -2.41 -5.86 -4.41
N TYR A 195 -1.27 -5.18 -4.45
CA TYR A 195 -0.06 -5.72 -5.08
C TYR A 195 0.43 -6.98 -4.38
N MET A 196 0.41 -7.02 -3.05
CA MET A 196 0.86 -8.17 -2.28
C MET A 196 0.11 -9.45 -2.64
N VAL A 197 -1.21 -9.39 -2.79
CA VAL A 197 -2.02 -10.55 -3.20
C VAL A 197 -1.56 -11.05 -4.57
N HIS A 198 -1.35 -10.16 -5.53
CA HIS A 198 -0.83 -10.53 -6.85
C HIS A 198 0.59 -11.12 -6.77
N PHE A 199 1.44 -10.57 -5.92
CA PHE A 199 2.82 -11.06 -5.75
C PHE A 199 2.87 -12.44 -5.11
N LEU A 200 2.06 -12.71 -4.09
CA LEU A 200 1.98 -14.04 -3.49
C LEU A 200 1.61 -15.11 -4.52
N LEU A 201 0.71 -14.78 -5.44
CA LEU A 201 0.22 -15.68 -6.47
C LEU A 201 1.12 -15.72 -7.73
N GLY A 202 2.16 -14.89 -7.79
CA GLY A 202 2.98 -14.73 -8.98
C GLY A 202 2.21 -14.20 -10.20
N LYS A 203 1.08 -13.53 -9.97
CA LYS A 203 0.18 -12.98 -11.00
C LYS A 203 0.44 -11.49 -11.24
N GLN A 204 1.68 -11.16 -11.51
CA GLN A 204 2.13 -9.80 -11.80
C GLN A 204 3.15 -9.80 -12.94
N ALA A 205 3.09 -8.79 -13.78
CA ALA A 205 3.99 -8.60 -14.91
C ALA A 205 4.03 -9.80 -15.90
N LYS A 206 2.92 -10.50 -16.03
CA LYS A 206 2.73 -11.59 -16.99
C LYS A 206 1.56 -11.26 -17.93
N PRO A 207 1.55 -11.74 -19.18
CA PRO A 207 0.43 -11.52 -20.09
C PRO A 207 -0.90 -11.98 -19.50
N GLY A 208 -1.83 -11.03 -19.30
CA GLY A 208 -3.15 -11.28 -18.72
C GLY A 208 -3.20 -11.29 -17.19
N ASP A 209 -2.08 -10.99 -16.51
CA ASP A 209 -2.02 -10.89 -15.06
C ASP A 209 -1.41 -9.54 -14.64
N GLY A 210 -2.01 -8.90 -13.65
CA GLY A 210 -1.46 -7.68 -13.07
C GLY A 210 -2.42 -6.90 -12.20
N ALA A 211 -1.83 -6.09 -11.34
CA ALA A 211 -2.52 -5.13 -10.50
C ALA A 211 -2.21 -3.72 -11.01
N PHE A 212 -3.24 -2.94 -11.29
CA PHE A 212 -3.10 -1.64 -11.94
C PHE A 212 -3.90 -0.56 -11.24
N SER A 213 -3.19 0.42 -10.72
CA SER A 213 -3.79 1.70 -10.36
C SER A 213 -4.00 2.49 -11.65
N LEU A 214 -5.25 2.61 -12.07
CA LEU A 214 -5.57 3.38 -13.26
C LEU A 214 -5.45 4.88 -12.98
N THR A 215 -4.98 5.61 -13.97
CA THR A 215 -4.94 7.06 -13.95
C THR A 215 -6.38 7.57 -13.87
N GLY A 216 -6.83 7.92 -12.67
CA GLY A 216 -8.22 8.26 -12.45
C GLY A 216 -8.52 9.70 -12.73
N GLN A 217 -7.93 10.56 -11.95
CA GLN A 217 -8.09 11.97 -12.17
C GLN A 217 -7.13 12.35 -13.23
N PRO A 218 -7.68 12.97 -14.14
CA PRO A 218 -7.28 12.99 -15.50
C PRO A 218 -5.80 12.86 -15.65
N SER A 219 -5.48 12.46 -16.76
CA SER A 219 -4.11 12.60 -17.22
C SER A 219 -3.50 13.94 -16.77
N ALA A 220 -4.32 14.91 -16.36
CA ALA A 220 -3.82 16.11 -15.69
C ALA A 220 -3.01 15.83 -14.41
N CYS A 221 -3.39 14.95 -13.59
CA CYS A 221 -2.64 14.52 -12.41
C CYS A 221 -2.07 13.12 -12.59
N GLY A 222 -2.32 12.53 -13.73
CA GLY A 222 -1.91 11.20 -14.04
C GLY A 222 -0.49 11.10 -14.52
N THR A 223 -0.04 9.88 -14.56
CA THR A 223 1.32 9.52 -14.92
C THR A 223 1.53 9.41 -16.42
N ALA A 224 0.46 9.26 -17.20
CA ALA A 224 0.53 9.18 -18.66
C ALA A 224 0.76 10.56 -19.26
N ARG A 225 1.88 11.15 -18.92
CA ARG A 225 2.22 12.47 -19.37
C ARG A 225 3.56 12.50 -20.03
N GLU A 226 3.68 13.41 -20.94
CA GLU A 226 4.96 13.79 -21.49
C GLU A 226 5.93 14.17 -20.37
N VAL A 227 7.18 13.91 -20.60
CA VAL A 227 8.24 14.32 -19.68
C VAL A 227 8.11 15.81 -19.38
N GLY A 228 8.09 16.15 -18.11
CA GLY A 228 7.87 17.50 -17.64
C GLY A 228 6.41 17.94 -17.51
N THR A 229 5.46 17.16 -18.01
CA THR A 229 4.04 17.54 -17.89
C THR A 229 3.48 17.26 -16.48
N PHE A 230 3.88 16.21 -15.85
CA PHE A 230 3.56 15.97 -14.44
C PHE A 230 4.21 17.04 -13.56
N THR A 231 5.41 17.38 -13.92
CA THR A 231 6.18 18.47 -13.35
C THR A 231 6.04 19.75 -14.18
N HIS A 232 4.91 19.91 -14.87
CA HIS A 232 4.69 21.05 -15.78
C HIS A 232 4.87 22.42 -15.14
N ARG A 233 4.89 22.43 -13.82
CA ARG A 233 5.20 23.62 -13.00
C ARG A 233 6.66 23.72 -12.62
N LEU A 234 7.41 22.66 -12.92
CA LEU A 234 8.83 22.59 -12.73
C LEU A 234 9.47 22.27 -14.08
N PRO A 235 10.56 22.93 -14.46
CA PRO A 235 11.31 22.54 -15.64
C PRO A 235 11.67 21.06 -15.61
N ALA A 236 11.70 20.42 -16.77
CA ALA A 236 11.95 18.98 -16.87
C ALA A 236 13.34 18.54 -16.37
N ASP A 237 14.27 19.48 -16.28
CA ASP A 237 15.62 19.29 -15.74
C ASP A 237 15.72 19.48 -14.22
N MET A 238 14.61 19.90 -13.57
CA MET A 238 14.58 20.03 -12.13
C MET A 238 14.28 18.69 -11.46
N ASP A 239 15.24 18.20 -10.73
CA ASP A 239 15.07 17.01 -9.92
C ASP A 239 14.37 17.38 -8.61
N VAL A 240 13.14 16.90 -8.44
CA VAL A 240 12.34 17.15 -7.25
C VAL A 240 12.83 16.40 -6.00
N SER A 241 13.74 15.44 -6.17
CA SER A 241 14.40 14.78 -5.04
C SER A 241 15.46 15.69 -4.39
N ILE A 242 15.87 16.73 -5.09
CA ILE A 242 16.81 17.71 -4.53
C ILE A 242 16.02 18.70 -3.65
N PRO A 243 16.34 18.81 -2.36
CA PRO A 243 15.56 19.61 -1.40
C PRO A 243 15.31 21.05 -1.81
N LYS A 244 16.22 21.66 -2.58
CA LYS A 244 16.04 23.04 -3.05
C LYS A 244 14.95 23.19 -4.13
N HIS A 245 14.52 22.11 -4.75
CA HIS A 245 13.50 22.10 -5.79
C HIS A 245 12.13 21.75 -5.21
#